data_f8b00dd4c64b28871be9dd50897eec8e
#
_entry.id   f8b00dd4c64b28871be9dd50897eec8e
#
_cell.length_a   1.000
_cell.length_b   1.000
_cell.length_c   1.000
_cell.angle_alpha   90.00
_cell.angle_beta   90.00
_cell.angle_gamma   90.00
#
_symmetry.space_group_name_H-M   'P 1'
#
loop_
_entity.id
_entity.type
_entity.pdbx_description
1 polymer ?
#
loop_
_entity_poly.entity_id
_entity_poly.type
_entity_poly.pdbx_seq_one_letter_code
_entity_poly.pdbx_strand_id
1 'polypeptide(L)'
;MKTKGFIKMSKNVLILSSSPRKGGNSDTLCDEFMRGAIESGNTVEKIRISEKKICYCSACYYCQESGGVCAKKDDMAEILQKMIDADVIVLSSPVYFYSIDAQLKTVIDRTIARWTEVQNKDFYYIITCADTDRQSQERTIECFRGYADCVEGSCEMGIIYGTGVSMPGEIKNTPAFKEAYEMGKSVR
;
A
#
# COMPACT_ATOMS: atom_id res chain seq x y z
N MET A 1 5.91 -17.95 -39.26
CA MET A 1 6.37 -17.95 -37.88
C MET A 1 5.22 -17.51 -37.00
N LYS A 2 4.64 -18.42 -36.18
CA LYS A 2 3.56 -18.07 -35.25
C LYS A 2 4.22 -17.39 -34.04
N THR A 3 3.99 -16.09 -33.87
CA THR A 3 4.32 -15.37 -32.64
C THR A 3 3.59 -16.04 -31.48
N LYS A 4 4.33 -16.69 -30.61
CA LYS A 4 3.80 -17.16 -29.32
C LYS A 4 3.36 -15.90 -28.56
N GLY A 5 2.06 -15.66 -28.49
CA GLY A 5 1.51 -14.64 -27.61
C GLY A 5 1.93 -14.96 -26.18
N PHE A 6 2.69 -14.06 -25.54
CA PHE A 6 2.91 -14.12 -24.11
C PHE A 6 1.53 -14.02 -23.42
N ILE A 7 1.11 -15.09 -22.80
CA ILE A 7 -0.06 -15.05 -21.91
C ILE A 7 0.36 -14.14 -20.74
N LYS A 8 -0.16 -12.92 -20.72
CA LYS A 8 0.01 -12.03 -19.59
C LYS A 8 -0.69 -12.68 -18.40
N MET A 9 0.07 -13.08 -17.37
CA MET A 9 -0.51 -13.60 -16.13
C MET A 9 -1.09 -12.43 -15.34
N SER A 10 -2.35 -12.56 -14.92
CA SER A 10 -3.00 -11.61 -14.02
C SER A 10 -2.30 -11.62 -12.65
N LYS A 11 -1.99 -10.45 -12.11
CA LYS A 11 -1.46 -10.28 -10.75
C LYS A 11 -2.61 -10.02 -9.77
N ASN A 12 -2.43 -10.48 -8.54
CA ASN A 12 -3.27 -10.10 -7.41
C ASN A 12 -2.70 -8.85 -6.76
N VAL A 13 -3.40 -7.73 -6.87
CA VAL A 13 -2.99 -6.42 -6.36
C VAL A 13 -3.78 -6.07 -5.11
N LEU A 14 -3.10 -5.86 -3.99
CA LEU A 14 -3.69 -5.36 -2.76
C LEU A 14 -3.31 -3.90 -2.54
N ILE A 15 -4.31 -3.02 -2.43
CA ILE A 15 -4.12 -1.61 -2.11
C ILE A 15 -4.54 -1.36 -0.66
N LEU A 16 -3.59 -0.94 0.17
CA LEU A 16 -3.82 -0.52 1.55
C LEU A 16 -3.91 1.01 1.62
N SER A 17 -5.14 1.54 1.58
CA SER A 17 -5.44 2.97 1.68
C SER A 17 -5.63 3.36 3.14
N SER A 18 -4.67 4.07 3.74
CA SER A 18 -4.68 4.36 5.18
C SER A 18 -5.33 5.70 5.54
N SER A 19 -5.56 6.57 4.56
CA SER A 19 -6.17 7.87 4.83
C SER A 19 -7.46 7.76 5.65
N PRO A 20 -7.61 8.53 6.75
CA PRO A 20 -8.86 8.59 7.50
C PRO A 20 -10.00 9.26 6.72
N ARG A 21 -9.67 10.04 5.68
CA ARG A 21 -10.66 10.75 4.86
C ARG A 21 -11.10 9.88 3.68
N LYS A 22 -12.37 9.46 3.65
CA LYS A 22 -12.99 8.82 2.50
C LYS A 22 -13.04 9.80 1.32
N GLY A 23 -12.52 9.37 0.14
CA GLY A 23 -12.40 10.27 -1.01
C GLY A 23 -11.36 11.39 -0.80
N GLY A 24 -10.46 11.25 0.19
CA GLY A 24 -9.31 12.15 0.36
C GLY A 24 -8.30 12.00 -0.78
N ASN A 25 -7.29 12.85 -0.81
CA ASN A 25 -6.35 12.92 -1.93
C ASN A 25 -5.61 11.59 -2.17
N SER A 26 -5.06 10.95 -1.13
CA SER A 26 -4.40 9.64 -1.27
C SER A 26 -5.37 8.51 -1.62
N ASP A 27 -6.58 8.52 -1.05
CA ASP A 27 -7.61 7.54 -1.39
C ASP A 27 -8.07 7.65 -2.86
N THR A 28 -8.14 8.88 -3.39
CA THR A 28 -8.42 9.17 -4.80
C THR A 28 -7.31 8.66 -5.73
N LEU A 29 -6.03 8.81 -5.35
CA LEU A 29 -4.92 8.23 -6.12
C LEU A 29 -4.96 6.71 -6.12
N CYS A 30 -5.35 6.09 -4.99
CA CYS A 30 -5.56 4.64 -4.92
C CYS A 30 -6.65 4.18 -5.90
N ASP A 31 -7.73 4.95 -6.04
CA ASP A 31 -8.81 4.63 -6.99
C ASP A 31 -8.32 4.71 -8.45
N GLU A 32 -7.48 5.69 -8.79
CA GLU A 32 -6.91 5.80 -10.13
C GLU A 32 -5.90 4.67 -10.41
N PHE A 33 -5.04 4.34 -9.44
CA PHE A 33 -4.14 3.19 -9.57
C PHE A 33 -4.94 1.90 -9.78
N MET A 34 -5.97 1.67 -8.95
CA MET A 34 -6.88 0.53 -9.07
C MET A 34 -7.51 0.45 -10.46
N ARG A 35 -8.02 1.57 -10.98
CA ARG A 35 -8.63 1.66 -12.30
C ARG A 35 -7.65 1.22 -13.40
N GLY A 36 -6.42 1.74 -13.37
CA GLY A 36 -5.37 1.37 -14.32
C GLY A 36 -4.99 -0.10 -14.24
N ALA A 37 -4.84 -0.64 -13.02
CA ALA A 37 -4.46 -2.03 -12.80
C ALA A 37 -5.56 -3.02 -13.25
N ILE A 38 -6.83 -2.71 -13.03
CA ILE A 38 -7.97 -3.50 -13.52
C ILE A 38 -8.00 -3.48 -15.05
N GLU A 39 -7.83 -2.31 -15.68
CA GLU A 39 -7.82 -2.19 -17.15
C GLU A 39 -6.68 -3.00 -17.78
N SER A 40 -5.58 -3.18 -17.05
CA SER A 40 -4.48 -4.05 -17.47
C SER A 40 -4.75 -5.54 -17.30
N GLY A 41 -5.90 -5.94 -16.74
CA GLY A 41 -6.31 -7.33 -16.56
C GLY A 41 -5.87 -7.95 -15.23
N ASN A 42 -5.50 -7.14 -14.23
CA ASN A 42 -5.16 -7.61 -12.90
C ASN A 42 -6.41 -7.72 -12.02
N THR A 43 -6.33 -8.60 -11.01
CA THR A 43 -7.32 -8.67 -9.93
C THR A 43 -6.91 -7.69 -8.83
N VAL A 44 -7.78 -6.75 -8.47
CA VAL A 44 -7.42 -5.69 -7.52
C VAL A 44 -8.41 -5.63 -6.37
N GLU A 45 -7.91 -5.63 -5.15
CA GLU A 45 -8.66 -5.33 -3.95
C GLU A 45 -8.09 -4.09 -3.27
N LYS A 46 -8.97 -3.15 -2.90
CA LYS A 46 -8.61 -1.99 -2.08
C LYS A 46 -9.22 -2.12 -0.69
N ILE A 47 -8.38 -2.06 0.34
CA ILE A 47 -8.78 -2.02 1.74
C ILE A 47 -8.58 -0.60 2.27
N ARG A 48 -9.65 0.00 2.75
CA ARG A 48 -9.58 1.24 3.52
C ARG A 48 -9.33 0.90 4.99
N ILE A 49 -8.12 1.17 5.46
CA ILE A 49 -7.69 0.84 6.82
C ILE A 49 -8.54 1.56 7.87
N SER A 50 -8.99 2.78 7.56
CA SER A 50 -9.86 3.56 8.45
C SER A 50 -11.25 2.94 8.70
N GLU A 51 -11.66 1.97 7.88
CA GLU A 51 -12.93 1.24 8.04
C GLU A 51 -12.75 -0.10 8.77
N LYS A 52 -11.51 -0.42 9.18
CA LYS A 52 -11.14 -1.67 9.86
C LYS A 52 -10.86 -1.44 11.34
N LYS A 53 -11.15 -2.44 12.14
CA LYS A 53 -10.80 -2.44 13.56
C LYS A 53 -9.45 -3.11 13.74
N ILE A 54 -8.41 -2.33 13.94
CA ILE A 54 -7.04 -2.82 14.10
C ILE A 54 -6.43 -2.19 15.35
N CYS A 55 -6.15 -3.01 16.36
CA CYS A 55 -5.43 -2.57 17.54
C CYS A 55 -3.91 -2.51 17.24
N TYR A 56 -3.20 -1.58 17.86
CA TYR A 56 -1.73 -1.54 17.79
C TYR A 56 -1.07 -2.78 18.41
N CYS A 57 0.13 -3.11 17.97
CA CYS A 57 0.92 -4.19 18.54
C CYS A 57 1.34 -3.83 19.99
N SER A 58 1.12 -4.73 20.93
CA SER A 58 1.53 -4.57 22.34
C SER A 58 2.82 -5.31 22.69
N ALA A 59 3.55 -5.84 21.70
CA ALA A 59 4.78 -6.59 21.87
C ALA A 59 4.67 -7.76 22.89
N CYS A 60 3.50 -8.39 22.93
CA CYS A 60 3.24 -9.47 23.91
C CYS A 60 3.86 -10.82 23.51
N TYR A 61 4.46 -10.93 22.32
CA TYR A 61 5.11 -12.13 21.76
C TYR A 61 4.23 -13.37 21.61
N TYR A 62 2.96 -13.31 21.96
CA TYR A 62 2.03 -14.45 21.85
C TYR A 62 2.03 -15.07 20.44
N CYS A 63 2.08 -14.27 19.38
CA CYS A 63 2.12 -14.77 18.02
C CYS A 63 3.37 -15.61 17.69
N GLN A 64 4.50 -15.38 18.35
CA GLN A 64 5.72 -16.17 18.17
C GLN A 64 5.59 -17.57 18.77
N GLU A 65 4.80 -17.73 19.83
CA GLU A 65 4.58 -19.00 20.51
C GLU A 65 3.38 -19.77 19.96
N SER A 66 2.44 -19.07 19.29
CA SER A 66 1.17 -19.64 18.81
C SER A 66 1.13 -19.93 17.31
N GLY A 67 2.31 -20.05 16.63
CA GLY A 67 2.37 -20.34 15.21
C GLY A 67 1.78 -19.22 14.33
N GLY A 68 2.04 -17.96 14.69
CA GLY A 68 1.63 -16.80 13.90
C GLY A 68 0.22 -16.26 14.21
N VAL A 69 -0.46 -16.84 15.20
CA VAL A 69 -1.80 -16.36 15.62
C VAL A 69 -1.65 -15.19 16.58
N CYS A 70 -2.20 -14.02 16.25
CA CYS A 70 -2.20 -12.88 17.16
C CYS A 70 -3.20 -13.04 18.31
N ALA A 71 -2.82 -12.63 19.52
CA ALA A 71 -3.74 -12.60 20.66
C ALA A 71 -4.92 -11.63 20.47
N LYS A 72 -4.73 -10.56 19.67
CA LYS A 72 -5.78 -9.59 19.37
C LYS A 72 -6.71 -10.15 18.30
N LYS A 73 -8.00 -10.19 18.59
CA LYS A 73 -9.06 -10.67 17.68
C LYS A 73 -9.68 -9.46 16.99
N ASP A 74 -9.09 -9.06 15.89
CA ASP A 74 -9.48 -7.90 15.09
C ASP A 74 -9.28 -8.19 13.58
N ASP A 75 -9.51 -7.19 12.73
CA ASP A 75 -9.48 -7.36 11.27
C ASP A 75 -8.05 -7.60 10.71
N MET A 76 -7.01 -7.51 11.54
CA MET A 76 -5.63 -7.64 11.08
C MET A 76 -5.30 -9.03 10.53
N ALA A 77 -5.92 -10.09 11.06
CA ALA A 77 -5.66 -11.45 10.59
C ALA A 77 -6.07 -11.63 9.11
N GLU A 78 -7.22 -11.07 8.72
CA GLU A 78 -7.68 -11.06 7.33
C GLU A 78 -6.76 -10.22 6.43
N ILE A 79 -6.37 -9.02 6.88
CA ILE A 79 -5.50 -8.12 6.12
C ILE A 79 -4.14 -8.79 5.89
N LEU A 80 -3.56 -9.38 6.92
CA LEU A 80 -2.26 -10.06 6.80
C LEU A 80 -2.32 -11.26 5.84
N GLN A 81 -3.41 -12.04 5.87
CA GLN A 81 -3.57 -13.11 4.88
C GLN A 81 -3.61 -12.56 3.45
N LYS A 82 -4.35 -11.47 3.21
CA LYS A 82 -4.39 -10.83 1.89
C LYS A 82 -3.03 -10.25 1.46
N MET A 83 -2.23 -9.75 2.41
CA MET A 83 -0.84 -9.33 2.11
C MET A 83 0.04 -10.51 1.71
N ILE A 84 -0.15 -11.67 2.32
CA ILE A 84 0.57 -12.90 1.97
C ILE A 84 0.16 -13.39 0.57
N ASP A 85 -1.12 -13.35 0.24
CA ASP A 85 -1.67 -13.87 -1.01
C ASP A 85 -1.48 -12.92 -2.21
N ALA A 86 -1.20 -11.65 -1.99
CA ALA A 86 -0.99 -10.66 -3.05
C ALA A 86 0.38 -10.83 -3.73
N ASP A 87 0.43 -10.59 -5.04
CA ASP A 87 1.69 -10.43 -5.79
C ASP A 87 2.22 -9.01 -5.68
N VAL A 88 1.30 -8.04 -5.62
CA VAL A 88 1.58 -6.60 -5.60
C VAL A 88 0.91 -5.97 -4.39
N ILE A 89 1.67 -5.18 -3.64
CA ILE A 89 1.16 -4.42 -2.49
C ILE A 89 1.36 -2.93 -2.74
N VAL A 90 0.27 -2.18 -2.73
CA VAL A 90 0.30 -0.71 -2.79
C VAL A 90 0.09 -0.16 -1.38
N LEU A 91 1.11 0.50 -0.84
CA LEU A 91 1.02 1.18 0.46
C LEU A 91 0.73 2.66 0.23
N SER A 92 -0.40 3.14 0.74
CA SER A 92 -0.81 4.53 0.56
C SER A 92 -1.07 5.23 1.89
N SER A 93 -0.44 6.41 2.07
CA SER A 93 -0.58 7.21 3.29
C SER A 93 -0.62 8.71 2.98
N PRO A 94 -1.43 9.50 3.69
CA PRO A 94 -1.15 10.92 3.84
C PRO A 94 0.15 11.09 4.65
N VAL A 95 0.87 12.19 4.39
CA VAL A 95 2.07 12.52 5.16
C VAL A 95 1.66 13.32 6.39
N TYR A 96 1.99 12.82 7.55
CA TYR A 96 1.82 13.50 8.84
C TYR A 96 3.17 13.66 9.52
N PHE A 97 3.60 14.91 9.69
CA PHE A 97 4.92 15.22 10.29
C PHE A 97 6.08 14.47 9.61
N TYR A 98 6.10 14.49 8.27
CA TYR A 98 7.10 13.81 7.44
C TYR A 98 7.21 12.30 7.66
N SER A 99 6.09 11.66 8.03
CA SER A 99 5.99 10.23 8.24
C SER A 99 4.67 9.69 7.70
N ILE A 100 4.56 8.36 7.61
CA ILE A 100 3.30 7.68 7.34
C ILE A 100 2.32 7.89 8.50
N ASP A 101 1.03 7.78 8.23
CA ASP A 101 0.02 7.88 9.27
C ASP A 101 0.05 6.67 10.23
N ALA A 102 -0.50 6.87 11.43
CA ALA A 102 -0.49 5.86 12.48
C ALA A 102 -1.29 4.59 12.09
N GLN A 103 -2.30 4.73 11.25
CA GLN A 103 -3.13 3.63 10.79
C GLN A 103 -2.31 2.64 9.97
N LEU A 104 -1.53 3.12 9.00
CA LEU A 104 -0.66 2.25 8.21
C LEU A 104 0.47 1.67 9.04
N LYS A 105 1.09 2.50 9.91
CA LYS A 105 2.13 2.00 10.82
C LYS A 105 1.62 0.89 11.71
N THR A 106 0.37 0.98 12.18
CA THR A 106 -0.25 -0.09 12.96
C THR A 106 -0.38 -1.38 12.15
N VAL A 107 -0.77 -1.32 10.88
CA VAL A 107 -0.81 -2.50 10.01
C VAL A 107 0.58 -3.10 9.86
N ILE A 108 1.59 -2.28 9.53
CA ILE A 108 2.98 -2.73 9.39
C ILE A 108 3.47 -3.44 10.67
N ASP A 109 3.30 -2.84 11.83
CA ASP A 109 3.73 -3.42 13.10
C ASP A 109 3.03 -4.75 13.42
N ARG A 110 1.79 -4.89 12.96
CA ARG A 110 0.99 -6.09 13.20
C ARG A 110 1.32 -7.23 12.23
N THR A 111 2.08 -6.98 11.15
CA THR A 111 2.59 -8.05 10.29
C THR A 111 3.55 -8.98 11.02
N ILE A 112 4.15 -8.55 12.13
CA ILE A 112 5.08 -9.34 12.96
C ILE A 112 4.59 -10.77 13.25
N ALA A 113 3.28 -11.00 13.24
CA ALA A 113 2.71 -12.31 13.51
C ALA A 113 3.14 -13.37 12.47
N ARG A 114 3.23 -12.98 11.19
CA ARG A 114 3.54 -13.87 10.05
C ARG A 114 4.34 -13.13 8.97
N TRP A 115 5.14 -12.13 9.33
CA TRP A 115 5.85 -11.28 8.38
C TRP A 115 6.76 -12.05 7.43
N THR A 116 7.36 -13.16 7.87
CA THR A 116 8.20 -14.03 7.05
C THR A 116 7.46 -14.77 5.94
N GLU A 117 6.13 -14.77 5.98
CA GLU A 117 5.30 -15.34 4.92
C GLU A 117 4.94 -14.28 3.84
N VAL A 118 5.14 -13.01 4.13
CA VAL A 118 5.02 -11.92 3.14
C VAL A 118 6.33 -11.88 2.37
N GLN A 119 6.37 -12.52 1.19
CA GLN A 119 7.60 -12.67 0.38
C GLN A 119 7.32 -12.38 -1.09
N ASN A 120 8.37 -12.03 -1.84
CA ASN A 120 8.34 -11.84 -3.29
C ASN A 120 7.25 -10.84 -3.72
N LYS A 121 7.23 -9.64 -3.12
CA LYS A 121 6.22 -8.61 -3.36
C LYS A 121 6.76 -7.47 -4.22
N ASP A 122 5.97 -7.08 -5.22
CA ASP A 122 6.15 -5.82 -5.93
C ASP A 122 5.47 -4.70 -5.13
N PHE A 123 6.24 -3.75 -4.60
CA PHE A 123 5.71 -2.64 -3.83
C PHE A 123 5.56 -1.36 -4.65
N TYR A 124 4.41 -0.70 -4.50
CA TYR A 124 4.16 0.66 -4.96
C TYR A 124 3.81 1.54 -3.77
N TYR A 125 4.26 2.79 -3.79
CA TYR A 125 4.00 3.75 -2.72
C TYR A 125 3.22 4.95 -3.23
N ILE A 126 2.22 5.38 -2.46
CA ILE A 126 1.41 6.55 -2.76
C ILE A 126 1.42 7.44 -1.51
N ILE A 127 1.90 8.67 -1.65
CA ILE A 127 1.83 9.67 -0.58
C ILE A 127 1.14 10.93 -1.04
N THR A 128 0.49 11.63 -0.10
CA THR A 128 -0.05 12.97 -0.35
C THR A 128 0.27 13.91 0.79
N CYS A 129 0.62 15.15 0.48
CA CYS A 129 0.99 16.19 1.45
C CYS A 129 0.68 17.59 0.95
N ALA A 130 0.59 18.54 1.91
CA ALA A 130 0.45 19.96 1.61
C ALA A 130 1.75 20.60 1.11
N ASP A 131 2.90 20.08 1.56
CA ASP A 131 4.21 20.53 1.14
C ASP A 131 4.44 20.25 -0.35
N THR A 132 5.05 21.19 -1.05
CA THR A 132 5.39 21.05 -2.48
C THR A 132 6.79 20.49 -2.71
N ASP A 133 7.64 20.51 -1.70
CA ASP A 133 8.99 19.97 -1.79
C ASP A 133 8.97 18.44 -1.73
N ARG A 134 9.27 17.83 -2.86
CA ARG A 134 9.34 16.37 -2.99
C ARG A 134 10.50 15.78 -2.17
N GLN A 135 11.62 16.49 -2.05
CA GLN A 135 12.78 15.97 -1.35
C GLN A 135 12.51 15.82 0.15
N SER A 136 11.72 16.72 0.75
CA SER A 136 11.32 16.61 2.15
C SER A 136 10.47 15.38 2.45
N GLN A 137 9.83 14.80 1.43
CA GLN A 137 8.95 13.63 1.55
C GLN A 137 9.71 12.30 1.58
N GLU A 138 11.01 12.28 1.26
CA GLU A 138 11.83 11.05 1.29
C GLU A 138 11.82 10.38 2.67
N ARG A 139 11.69 11.15 3.74
CA ARG A 139 11.54 10.60 5.10
C ARG A 139 10.32 9.70 5.24
N THR A 140 9.22 10.06 4.57
CA THR A 140 8.00 9.23 4.56
C THR A 140 8.20 7.99 3.70
N ILE A 141 8.88 8.13 2.55
CA ILE A 141 9.20 6.99 1.67
C ILE A 141 10.11 6.00 2.38
N GLU A 142 11.09 6.47 3.16
CA GLU A 142 11.96 5.59 3.96
C GLU A 142 11.18 4.75 4.99
N CYS A 143 10.02 5.22 5.46
CA CYS A 143 9.16 4.39 6.31
C CYS A 143 8.58 3.17 5.57
N PHE A 144 8.27 3.32 4.28
CA PHE A 144 7.83 2.20 3.45
C PHE A 144 9.00 1.27 3.10
N ARG A 145 10.14 1.85 2.70
CA ARG A 145 11.35 1.10 2.36
C ARG A 145 11.81 0.25 3.53
N GLY A 146 11.83 0.82 4.75
CA GLY A 146 12.21 0.07 5.94
C GLY A 146 11.32 -1.15 6.21
N TYR A 147 10.04 -1.13 5.81
CA TYR A 147 9.21 -2.32 5.85
C TYR A 147 9.52 -3.27 4.69
N ALA A 148 9.64 -2.75 3.48
CA ALA A 148 9.93 -3.57 2.29
C ALA A 148 11.28 -4.30 2.42
N ASP A 149 12.31 -3.66 2.99
CA ASP A 149 13.62 -4.27 3.25
C ASP A 149 13.56 -5.49 4.18
N CYS A 150 12.51 -5.57 5.01
CA CYS A 150 12.24 -6.74 5.84
C CYS A 150 11.49 -7.86 5.10
N VAL A 151 11.01 -7.61 3.88
CA VAL A 151 10.25 -8.57 3.06
C VAL A 151 11.17 -9.24 2.05
N GLU A 152 11.43 -10.52 2.21
CA GLU A 152 12.31 -11.27 1.32
C GLU A 152 11.79 -11.25 -0.13
N GLY A 153 12.68 -10.93 -1.08
CA GLY A 153 12.34 -10.87 -2.51
C GLY A 153 11.46 -9.69 -2.90
N SER A 154 11.37 -8.65 -2.06
CA SER A 154 10.61 -7.45 -2.40
C SER A 154 11.30 -6.60 -3.47
N CYS A 155 10.49 -5.90 -4.27
CA CYS A 155 10.95 -4.92 -5.25
C CYS A 155 10.16 -3.62 -5.13
N GLU A 156 10.82 -2.46 -5.05
CA GLU A 156 10.20 -1.14 -5.20
C GLU A 156 9.94 -0.89 -6.69
N MET A 157 8.68 -0.80 -7.08
CA MET A 157 8.28 -0.68 -8.49
C MET A 157 7.94 0.75 -8.89
N GLY A 158 7.52 1.59 -7.96
CA GLY A 158 7.23 2.99 -8.24
C GLY A 158 6.64 3.75 -7.06
N ILE A 159 6.76 5.08 -7.14
CA ILE A 159 6.30 6.00 -6.09
C ILE A 159 5.48 7.12 -6.72
N ILE A 160 4.31 7.40 -6.18
CA ILE A 160 3.45 8.51 -6.57
C ILE A 160 3.49 9.58 -5.47
N TYR A 161 3.95 10.77 -5.85
CA TYR A 161 4.05 11.92 -4.96
C TYR A 161 2.91 12.92 -5.25
N GLY A 162 1.86 12.88 -4.45
CA GLY A 162 0.78 13.85 -4.47
C GLY A 162 1.08 15.06 -3.58
N THR A 163 2.04 15.88 -3.99
CA THR A 163 2.48 17.07 -3.23
C THR A 163 1.60 18.30 -3.50
N GLY A 164 1.63 19.29 -2.59
CA GLY A 164 0.91 20.55 -2.72
C GLY A 164 -0.62 20.43 -2.59
N VAL A 165 -1.13 19.42 -1.89
CA VAL A 165 -2.56 19.17 -1.73
C VAL A 165 -2.96 18.98 -0.27
N SER A 166 -4.02 19.68 0.17
CA SER A 166 -4.53 19.65 1.54
C SER A 166 -6.01 19.28 1.59
N MET A 167 -6.82 19.89 0.71
CA MET A 167 -8.26 19.71 0.70
C MET A 167 -8.66 18.55 -0.21
N PRO A 168 -9.71 17.80 0.14
CA PRO A 168 -10.21 16.72 -0.71
C PRO A 168 -10.51 17.20 -2.13
N GLY A 169 -10.05 16.42 -3.12
CA GLY A 169 -10.29 16.70 -4.54
C GLY A 169 -9.21 17.52 -5.24
N GLU A 170 -8.33 18.22 -4.54
CA GLU A 170 -7.25 19.01 -5.15
C GLU A 170 -6.32 18.13 -5.99
N ILE A 171 -6.09 16.90 -5.59
CA ILE A 171 -5.23 15.94 -6.27
C ILE A 171 -5.61 15.72 -7.73
N LYS A 172 -6.88 15.86 -8.08
CA LYS A 172 -7.40 15.65 -9.44
C LYS A 172 -6.83 16.63 -10.47
N ASN A 173 -6.35 17.78 -9.99
CA ASN A 173 -5.77 18.84 -10.82
C ASN A 173 -4.23 18.76 -10.86
N THR A 174 -3.62 17.70 -10.33
CA THR A 174 -2.17 17.52 -10.29
C THR A 174 -1.72 16.44 -11.28
N PRO A 175 -0.45 16.46 -11.71
CA PRO A 175 0.12 15.39 -12.53
C PRO A 175 0.02 14.01 -11.90
N ALA A 176 0.08 13.93 -10.55
CA ALA A 176 0.02 12.68 -9.79
C ALA A 176 -1.28 11.89 -10.05
N PHE A 177 -2.38 12.57 -10.36
CA PHE A 177 -3.65 11.91 -10.69
C PHE A 177 -3.54 11.02 -11.93
N LYS A 178 -2.93 11.54 -13.00
CA LYS A 178 -2.68 10.78 -14.23
C LYS A 178 -1.58 9.73 -14.01
N GLU A 179 -0.53 10.09 -13.28
CA GLU A 179 0.58 9.19 -12.93
C GLU A 179 0.08 7.94 -12.20
N ALA A 180 -0.87 8.09 -11.28
CA ALA A 180 -1.46 6.97 -10.55
C ALA A 180 -2.15 5.96 -11.49
N TYR A 181 -2.94 6.45 -12.43
CA TYR A 181 -3.58 5.60 -13.43
C TYR A 181 -2.55 4.87 -14.32
N GLU A 182 -1.57 5.61 -14.87
CA GLU A 182 -0.57 5.03 -15.78
C GLU A 182 0.31 4.01 -15.03
N MET A 183 0.64 4.28 -13.77
CA MET A 183 1.41 3.35 -12.93
C MET A 183 0.60 2.08 -12.65
N GLY A 184 -0.67 2.18 -12.29
CA GLY A 184 -1.56 1.03 -12.15
C GLY A 184 -1.66 0.22 -13.45
N LYS A 185 -1.77 0.90 -14.59
CA LYS A 185 -1.83 0.26 -15.91
C LYS A 185 -0.53 -0.46 -16.30
N SER A 186 0.59 -0.08 -15.72
CA SER A 186 1.90 -0.70 -15.96
C SER A 186 2.13 -1.99 -15.18
N VAL A 187 1.27 -2.33 -14.20
CA VAL A 187 1.38 -3.57 -13.40
C VAL A 187 1.29 -4.80 -14.29
N ARG A 188 2.35 -5.63 -14.24
CA ARG A 188 2.52 -6.83 -15.09
C ARG A 188 3.04 -8.02 -14.29
#